data_32951e93cb0777824ef11e920472e836
#
_entry.id   32951e93cb0777824ef11e920472e836
#
_cell.length_a   1.000
_cell.length_b   1.000
_cell.length_c   1.000
_cell.angle_alpha   90.00
_cell.angle_beta   90.00
_cell.angle_gamma   90.00
#
_symmetry.space_group_name_H-M   'P 1'
#
loop_
_entity.id
_entity.type
_entity.pdbx_description
1 polymer ?
#
loop_
_entity_poly.entity_id
_entity_poly.type
_entity_poly.pdbx_seq_one_letter_code
_entity_poly.pdbx_strand_id
1 'polypeptide(L)' 'MGLPKRLTEMQKRFAELLVFGGPDGPMTQTEAALAAGYSPQRARVEASELTNPKQCPLVVKYIGQLKEERIKK' A
#
# COMPACT_ATOMS: atom_id res chain seq x y z
N MET A 1 5.91 -22.28 -1.88
CA MET A 1 6.47 -21.13 -2.58
C MET A 1 6.84 -20.03 -1.61
N GLY A 2 7.99 -19.42 -1.81
CA GLY A 2 8.41 -18.34 -0.94
C GLY A 2 7.64 -17.06 -1.19
N LEU A 3 7.85 -16.09 -0.32
CA LEU A 3 7.28 -14.76 -0.48
C LEU A 3 7.86 -14.10 -1.73
N PRO A 4 7.08 -13.24 -2.41
CA PRO A 4 7.60 -12.52 -3.56
C PRO A 4 8.79 -11.64 -3.14
N LYS A 5 9.81 -11.63 -3.97
CA LYS A 5 11.02 -10.84 -3.69
C LYS A 5 10.87 -9.40 -4.17
N ARG A 6 9.84 -9.11 -4.92
CA ARG A 6 9.62 -7.78 -5.48
C ARG A 6 8.20 -7.33 -5.20
N LEU A 7 8.06 -6.03 -5.07
CA LEU A 7 6.74 -5.42 -5.01
C LEU A 7 6.15 -5.35 -6.42
N THR A 8 4.86 -5.64 -6.53
CA THR A 8 4.15 -5.45 -7.79
C THR A 8 3.86 -3.96 -7.97
N GLU A 9 3.54 -3.56 -9.20
CA GLU A 9 3.16 -2.18 -9.47
C GLU A 9 1.96 -1.74 -8.64
N MET A 10 0.97 -2.62 -8.51
CA MET A 10 -0.21 -2.31 -7.72
C MET A 10 0.14 -2.14 -6.24
N GLN A 11 1.03 -2.97 -5.72
CA GLN A 11 1.46 -2.87 -4.34
C GLN A 11 2.21 -1.57 -4.08
N LYS A 12 3.09 -1.17 -4.98
CA LYS A 12 3.82 0.08 -4.87
C LYS A 12 2.86 1.26 -4.89
N ARG A 13 1.91 1.25 -5.82
CA ARG A 13 0.92 2.32 -5.95
C ARG A 13 0.06 2.42 -4.70
N PHE A 14 -0.35 1.28 -4.17
CA PHE A 14 -1.11 1.25 -2.93
C PHE A 14 -0.33 1.94 -1.79
N ALA A 15 0.94 1.56 -1.63
CA ALA A 15 1.77 2.12 -0.56
C ALA A 15 1.95 3.63 -0.73
N GLU A 16 2.22 4.08 -1.95
CA GLU A 16 2.40 5.49 -2.23
C GLU A 16 1.13 6.29 -1.96
N LEU A 17 0.00 5.77 -2.39
CA LEU A 17 -1.28 6.45 -2.15
C LEU A 17 -1.63 6.47 -0.67
N LEU A 18 -1.31 5.41 0.05
CA LEU A 18 -1.57 5.34 1.48
C LEU A 18 -0.75 6.36 2.27
N VAL A 19 0.53 6.53 1.90
CA VAL A 19 1.43 7.42 2.61
C VAL A 19 1.24 8.88 2.19
N PHE A 20 1.18 9.14 0.89
CA PHE A 20 1.14 10.50 0.36
C PHE A 20 -0.28 11.00 0.08
N GLY A 21 -1.23 10.10 -0.03
CA GLY A 21 -2.60 10.45 -0.34
C GLY A 21 -2.83 10.68 -1.82
N GLY A 22 -4.05 11.07 -2.16
CA GLY A 22 -4.45 11.36 -3.52
C GLY A 22 -4.55 12.86 -3.75
N PRO A 23 -5.03 13.26 -4.94
CA PRO A 23 -5.16 14.68 -5.27
C PRO A 23 -6.09 15.45 -4.33
N ASP A 24 -7.02 14.76 -3.72
CA ASP A 24 -7.99 15.38 -2.80
C ASP A 24 -7.58 15.29 -1.33
N GLY A 25 -6.41 14.75 -1.04
CA GLY A 25 -5.91 14.64 0.32
C GLY A 25 -5.66 13.20 0.76
N PRO A 26 -5.57 12.94 2.07
CA PRO A 26 -5.28 11.60 2.57
C PRO A 26 -6.34 10.59 2.15
N MET A 27 -5.90 9.35 1.95
CA MET A 27 -6.79 8.25 1.57
C MET A 27 -6.83 7.20 2.67
N THR A 28 -7.99 6.58 2.84
CA THR A 28 -8.10 5.40 3.69
C THR A 28 -7.42 4.23 2.98
N GLN A 29 -7.16 3.14 3.73
CA GLN A 29 -6.56 1.95 3.15
C GLN A 29 -7.39 1.41 2.00
N THR A 30 -8.70 1.36 2.16
CA THR A 30 -9.59 0.87 1.12
C THR A 30 -9.56 1.78 -0.11
N GLU A 31 -9.58 3.08 0.09
CA GLU A 31 -9.49 4.02 -1.02
C GLU A 31 -8.18 3.89 -1.78
N ALA A 32 -7.08 3.73 -1.05
CA ALA A 32 -5.77 3.54 -1.67
C ALA A 32 -5.73 2.28 -2.51
N ALA A 33 -6.35 1.20 -2.01
CA ALA A 33 -6.42 -0.06 -2.76
C ALA A 33 -7.24 0.10 -4.03
N LEU A 34 -8.37 0.78 -3.96
CA LEU A 34 -9.20 1.03 -5.14
C LEU A 34 -8.44 1.86 -6.18
N ALA A 35 -7.78 2.91 -5.73
CA ALA A 35 -7.01 3.78 -6.63
C ALA A 35 -5.80 3.07 -7.22
N ALA A 36 -5.27 2.07 -6.51
CA ALA A 36 -4.14 1.28 -7.00
C ALA A 36 -4.55 0.27 -8.07
N GLY A 37 -5.85 0.00 -8.21
CA GLY A 37 -6.35 -0.89 -9.24
C GLY A 37 -6.99 -2.18 -8.75
N TYR A 38 -7.09 -2.38 -7.45
CA TYR A 38 -7.78 -3.56 -6.91
C TYR A 38 -9.29 -3.39 -7.10
N SER A 39 -9.99 -4.52 -7.31
CA SER A 39 -11.43 -4.46 -7.54
C SER A 39 -12.16 -4.01 -6.28
N PRO A 40 -13.33 -3.34 -6.41
CA PRO A 40 -14.09 -2.90 -5.24
C PRO A 40 -14.46 -4.04 -4.29
N GLN A 41 -14.69 -5.23 -4.84
CA GLN A 41 -15.07 -6.38 -4.02
C GLN A 41 -13.92 -6.87 -3.15
N ARG A 42 -12.68 -6.66 -3.61
CA ARG A 42 -11.50 -7.14 -2.90
C ARG A 42 -10.69 -6.03 -2.23
N ALA A 43 -10.97 -4.79 -2.54
CA ALA A 43 -10.14 -3.67 -2.05
C ALA A 43 -10.00 -3.68 -0.54
N ARG A 44 -11.07 -3.94 0.18
CA ARG A 44 -11.06 -3.96 1.64
C ARG A 44 -10.18 -5.10 2.18
N VAL A 45 -10.34 -6.28 1.60
CA VAL A 45 -9.56 -7.45 2.00
C VAL A 45 -8.09 -7.26 1.63
N GLU A 46 -7.83 -6.82 0.41
CA GLU A 46 -6.47 -6.57 -0.06
C GLU A 46 -5.77 -5.52 0.79
N ALA A 47 -6.47 -4.43 1.12
CA ALA A 47 -5.89 -3.39 1.96
C ALA A 47 -5.48 -3.94 3.33
N SER A 48 -6.31 -4.79 3.91
CA SER A 48 -6.00 -5.43 5.18
C SER A 48 -4.77 -6.33 5.07
N GLU A 49 -4.71 -7.13 4.02
CA GLU A 49 -3.59 -8.04 3.79
C GLU A 49 -2.29 -7.29 3.49
N LEU A 50 -2.37 -6.24 2.68
CA LEU A 50 -1.20 -5.48 2.28
C LEU A 50 -0.56 -4.73 3.44
N THR A 51 -1.34 -4.40 4.46
CA THR A 51 -0.81 -3.72 5.65
C THR A 51 -0.45 -4.68 6.76
N ASN A 52 -0.60 -5.98 6.53
CA ASN A 52 -0.26 -7.01 7.51
C ASN A 52 1.17 -7.51 7.26
N PRO A 53 2.12 -7.26 8.20
CA PRO A 53 3.51 -7.64 8.00
C PRO A 53 3.73 -9.15 7.90
N LYS A 54 2.79 -9.94 8.37
CA LYS A 54 2.88 -11.39 8.25
C LYS A 54 2.54 -11.88 6.85
N GLN A 55 1.70 -11.16 6.14
CA GLN A 55 1.28 -11.55 4.80
C GLN A 55 2.06 -10.81 3.72
N CYS A 56 2.32 -9.54 3.92
CA CYS A 56 3.00 -8.71 2.93
C CYS A 56 4.11 -7.89 3.57
N PRO A 57 5.20 -8.54 4.02
CA PRO A 57 6.27 -7.82 4.70
C PRO A 57 6.96 -6.79 3.81
N LEU A 58 7.06 -7.05 2.50
CA LEU A 58 7.69 -6.09 1.59
C LEU A 58 6.88 -4.81 1.46
N VAL A 59 5.55 -4.92 1.42
CA VAL A 59 4.68 -3.75 1.34
C VAL A 59 4.79 -2.93 2.61
N VAL A 60 4.74 -3.59 3.76
CA VAL A 60 4.84 -2.90 5.06
C VAL A 60 6.18 -2.20 5.19
N LYS A 61 7.25 -2.85 4.77
CA LYS A 61 8.59 -2.24 4.79
C LYS A 61 8.66 -1.03 3.88
N TYR A 62 8.10 -1.13 2.69
CA TYR A 62 8.08 -0.03 1.74
C TYR A 62 7.27 1.16 2.28
N ILE A 63 6.13 0.89 2.88
CA ILE A 63 5.34 1.93 3.53
C ILE A 63 6.17 2.66 4.60
N GLY A 64 6.91 1.91 5.40
CA GLY A 64 7.78 2.50 6.41
C GLY A 64 8.84 3.40 5.82
N GLN A 65 9.46 2.97 4.71
CA GLN A 65 10.47 3.76 4.01
C GLN A 65 9.87 5.05 3.46
N LEU A 66 8.68 4.97 2.88
CA LEU A 66 8.01 6.16 2.35
C LEU A 66 7.66 7.15 3.45
N LYS A 67 7.24 6.67 4.60
CA LYS A 67 6.93 7.53 5.74
C LYS A 67 8.18 8.26 6.23
N GLU A 68 9.32 7.58 6.25
CA GLU A 68 10.58 8.20 6.62
C GLU A 68 10.96 9.31 5.66
N GLU A 69 10.85 9.07 4.36
CA GLU A 69 11.14 10.06 3.35
C GLU A 69 10.23 11.28 3.48
N ARG A 70 8.96 11.05 3.79
CA ARG A 70 8.01 12.12 3.98
C ARG A 70 8.37 13.01 5.16
N ILE A 71 8.87 12.41 6.23
CA ILE A 71 9.24 13.14 7.45
C ILE A 71 10.51 13.95 7.25
N LYS A 72 11.42 13.50 6.42
CA LYS A 72 12.73 14.14 6.22
C LYS A 72 12.65 15.43 5.41
N LYS A 73 11.53 15.78 4.89
CA LYS A 73 11.41 17.04 4.14
C LYS A 73 11.30 18.25 5.05
#